data_dbb8c5e83c91d3d97a297ba399b525ad
#
_entry.id   dbb8c5e83c91d3d97a297ba399b525ad
#
_cell.length_a   1.000
_cell.length_b   1.000
_cell.length_c   1.000
_cell.angle_alpha   90.00
_cell.angle_beta   90.00
_cell.angle_gamma   90.00
#
_symmetry.space_group_name_H-M   'P 1'
#
loop_
_entity.id
_entity.type
_entity.pdbx_description
1 polymer ?
#
loop_
_entity_poly.entity_id
_entity_poly.type
_entity_poly.pdbx_seq_one_letter_code
_entity_poly.pdbx_strand_id
1 'polypeptide(L)'
;MAAPAGGAASGYSSIIMMVLFAVVFYFLLIRPQSKRQKEHKSMLDSIQKGDEVVTSGGILGKVNKLTDSFIVLNVGNNVEMKFQKHSVTATLPKGTIKAVNE
;
A
#
# COMPACT_ATOMS: atom_id res chain seq x y z
N MET A 1 35.12 -2.21 30.17
CA MET A 1 35.04 -1.78 29.47
C MET A 1 35.32 -2.28 28.53
N ALA A 2 35.20 -2.37 28.28
CA ALA A 2 35.22 -2.82 27.41
C ALA A 2 35.92 -2.75 26.42
N ALA A 3 36.28 -2.35 26.19
CA ALA A 3 36.72 -2.06 25.34
C ALA A 3 37.55 -2.50 24.82
N PRO A 4 37.81 -2.95 24.56
CA PRO A 4 38.49 -3.30 24.03
C PRO A 4 39.21 -3.35 23.30
N ALA A 5 39.46 -3.32 23.37
CA ALA A 5 40.20 -3.38 23.02
C ALA A 5 40.81 -3.64 21.98
N GLY A 6 41.22 -3.95 21.52
CA GLY A 6 41.91 -4.18 20.52
C GLY A 6 41.65 -3.38 19.41
N GLY A 7 42.14 -2.45 19.07
CA GLY A 7 41.77 -1.48 18.10
C GLY A 7 41.19 -2.00 16.81
N ALA A 8 41.96 -2.76 16.03
CA ALA A 8 41.49 -3.23 14.73
C ALA A 8 40.31 -4.18 14.86
N ALA A 9 40.36 -5.07 15.83
CA ALA A 9 39.24 -5.99 16.06
C ALA A 9 37.99 -5.24 16.47
N SER A 10 38.12 -4.21 17.30
CA SER A 10 36.99 -3.37 17.70
C SER A 10 36.39 -2.66 16.52
N GLY A 11 37.20 -2.17 15.59
CA GLY A 11 36.72 -1.51 14.41
C GLY A 11 35.92 -2.43 13.50
N TYR A 12 36.45 -3.61 13.27
CA TYR A 12 35.74 -4.57 12.48
C TYR A 12 34.44 -5.05 13.14
N SER A 13 34.48 -5.25 14.46
CA SER A 13 33.30 -5.64 15.20
C SER A 13 32.18 -4.62 15.10
N SER A 14 32.53 -3.34 15.17
CA SER A 14 31.54 -2.28 15.02
C SER A 14 30.90 -2.29 13.63
N ILE A 15 31.72 -2.44 12.62
CA ILE A 15 31.22 -2.49 11.24
C ILE A 15 30.31 -3.70 11.03
N ILE A 16 30.71 -4.85 11.54
CA ILE A 16 29.91 -6.07 11.43
C ILE A 16 28.56 -5.89 12.12
N MET A 17 28.56 -5.28 13.31
CA MET A 17 27.32 -5.02 14.03
C MET A 17 26.41 -4.08 13.26
N MET A 18 26.98 -3.02 12.68
CA MET A 18 26.19 -2.09 11.87
C MET A 18 25.57 -2.78 10.66
N VAL A 19 26.32 -3.64 9.99
CA VAL A 19 25.81 -4.38 8.84
C VAL A 19 24.70 -5.33 9.28
N LEU A 20 24.89 -6.02 10.40
CA LEU A 20 23.86 -6.92 10.91
C LEU A 20 22.57 -6.18 11.24
N PHE A 21 22.68 -5.03 11.90
CA PHE A 21 21.51 -4.20 12.19
C PHE A 21 20.82 -3.75 10.91
N ALA A 22 21.61 -3.32 9.93
CA ALA A 22 21.05 -2.88 8.66
C ALA A 22 20.29 -3.99 7.96
N VAL A 23 20.84 -5.21 7.95
CA VAL A 23 20.18 -6.37 7.36
C VAL A 23 18.89 -6.71 8.10
N VAL A 24 18.95 -6.74 9.43
CA VAL A 24 17.78 -7.05 10.24
C VAL A 24 16.68 -6.01 10.03
N PHE A 25 17.03 -4.73 10.05
CA PHE A 25 16.05 -3.69 9.80
C PHE A 25 15.47 -3.79 8.40
N TYR A 26 16.30 -4.09 7.41
CA TYR A 26 15.81 -4.28 6.06
C TYR A 26 14.74 -5.37 6.01
N PHE A 27 15.02 -6.53 6.57
CA PHE A 27 14.06 -7.62 6.53
C PHE A 27 12.82 -7.36 7.37
N LEU A 28 12.94 -6.63 8.47
CA LEU A 28 11.81 -6.41 9.37
C LEU A 28 10.94 -5.23 8.96
N LEU A 29 11.53 -4.19 8.35
CA LEU A 29 10.82 -2.95 8.08
C LEU A 29 10.57 -2.72 6.59
N ILE A 30 11.59 -2.90 5.77
CA ILE A 30 11.50 -2.54 4.37
C ILE A 30 10.80 -3.62 3.55
N ARG A 31 11.16 -4.86 3.79
CA ARG A 31 10.57 -5.98 3.02
C ARG A 31 9.06 -6.10 3.20
N PRO A 32 8.50 -6.03 4.42
CA PRO A 32 7.05 -6.06 4.58
C PRO A 32 6.36 -4.88 3.90
N GLN A 33 6.95 -3.69 3.94
CA GLN A 33 6.40 -2.51 3.28
C GLN A 33 6.37 -2.69 1.77
N SER A 34 7.46 -3.20 1.19
CA SER A 34 7.53 -3.47 -0.23
C SER A 34 6.48 -4.48 -0.67
N LYS A 35 6.27 -5.50 0.13
CA LYS A 35 5.25 -6.52 -0.17
C LYS A 35 3.87 -5.89 -0.18
N ARG A 36 3.55 -5.05 0.81
CA ARG A 36 2.26 -4.36 0.87
C ARG A 36 2.06 -3.44 -0.33
N GLN A 37 3.10 -2.74 -0.73
CA GLN A 37 3.03 -1.88 -1.90
C GLN A 37 2.77 -2.67 -3.17
N LYS A 38 3.41 -3.82 -3.33
CA LYS A 38 3.17 -4.68 -4.48
C LYS A 38 1.75 -5.23 -4.49
N GLU A 39 1.26 -5.66 -3.35
CA GLU A 39 -0.12 -6.16 -3.22
C GLU A 39 -1.13 -5.07 -3.56
N HIS A 40 -0.89 -3.85 -3.07
CA HIS A 40 -1.75 -2.71 -3.37
C HIS A 40 -1.73 -2.38 -4.86
N LYS A 41 -0.55 -2.36 -5.45
CA LYS A 41 -0.43 -2.11 -6.90
C LYS A 41 -1.14 -3.21 -7.71
N SER A 42 -0.97 -4.46 -7.32
CA SER A 42 -1.65 -5.57 -7.99
C SER A 42 -3.16 -5.44 -7.88
N MET A 43 -3.65 -5.05 -6.72
CA MET A 43 -5.08 -4.78 -6.52
C MET A 43 -5.55 -3.68 -7.46
N LEU A 44 -4.81 -2.56 -7.53
CA LEU A 44 -5.17 -1.45 -8.41
C LEU A 44 -5.17 -1.86 -9.87
N ASP A 45 -4.19 -2.65 -10.28
CA ASP A 45 -4.09 -3.11 -11.67
C ASP A 45 -5.21 -4.08 -12.05
N SER A 46 -5.82 -4.73 -11.07
CA SER A 46 -6.92 -5.67 -11.32
C SER A 46 -8.30 -5.01 -11.33
N ILE A 47 -8.39 -3.74 -10.95
CA ILE A 47 -9.66 -3.02 -10.95
C ILE A 47 -10.18 -2.87 -12.38
N GLN A 48 -11.46 -3.17 -12.56
CA GLN A 48 -12.12 -3.07 -13.86
C GLN A 48 -13.33 -2.16 -13.75
N LYS A 49 -13.77 -1.66 -14.89
CA LYS A 49 -14.99 -0.87 -14.98
C LYS A 49 -16.17 -1.70 -14.45
N GLY A 50 -16.95 -1.11 -13.57
CA GLY A 50 -18.07 -1.78 -12.93
C GLY A 50 -17.75 -2.34 -11.57
N ASP A 51 -16.49 -2.38 -11.17
CA ASP A 51 -16.12 -2.83 -9.83
C ASP A 51 -16.53 -1.82 -8.78
N GLU A 52 -16.80 -2.30 -7.58
CA GLU A 52 -17.09 -1.45 -6.44
C GLU A 52 -15.84 -1.35 -5.59
N VAL A 53 -15.50 -0.13 -5.19
CA VAL A 53 -14.27 0.14 -4.45
C VAL A 53 -14.54 1.11 -3.32
N VAL A 54 -13.63 1.12 -2.34
CA VAL A 54 -13.63 2.10 -1.26
C VAL A 54 -12.31 2.88 -1.32
N THR A 55 -12.42 4.20 -1.17
CA THR A 55 -11.25 5.08 -1.17
C THR A 55 -10.75 5.33 0.25
N SER A 56 -9.61 5.99 0.36
CA SER A 56 -8.96 6.24 1.65
C SER A 56 -9.80 7.06 2.61
N GLY A 57 -10.74 7.84 2.13
CA GLY A 57 -11.65 8.58 3.00
C GLY A 57 -12.90 7.82 3.41
N GLY A 58 -13.00 6.57 3.02
CA GLY A 58 -14.20 5.79 3.31
C GLY A 58 -15.32 5.96 2.29
N ILE A 59 -15.03 6.63 1.19
CA ILE A 59 -16.03 6.85 0.14
C ILE A 59 -16.17 5.58 -0.71
N LEU A 60 -17.38 5.07 -0.79
CA LEU A 60 -17.70 3.92 -1.61
C LEU A 60 -18.16 4.40 -2.99
N GLY A 61 -17.71 3.72 -4.03
CA GLY A 61 -18.12 4.08 -5.38
C GLY A 61 -17.98 2.92 -6.34
N LYS A 62 -18.67 3.06 -7.47
CA LYS A 62 -18.58 2.10 -8.56
C LYS A 62 -17.75 2.70 -9.68
N VAL A 63 -16.84 1.91 -10.21
CA VAL A 63 -15.90 2.38 -11.22
C VAL A 63 -16.62 2.62 -12.54
N ASN A 64 -16.63 3.86 -13.00
CA ASN A 64 -17.18 4.23 -14.30
C ASN A 64 -16.11 4.33 -15.37
N LYS A 65 -14.91 4.78 -14.99
CA LYS A 65 -13.82 4.96 -15.94
C LYS A 65 -12.48 4.77 -15.23
N LEU A 66 -11.55 4.20 -15.92
CA LEU A 66 -10.19 3.97 -15.44
C LEU A 66 -9.18 4.56 -16.40
N THR A 67 -8.15 5.20 -15.84
CA THR A 67 -6.95 5.57 -16.57
C THR A 67 -5.75 5.06 -15.77
N ASP A 68 -4.54 5.27 -16.29
CA ASP A 68 -3.34 4.80 -15.61
C ASP A 68 -3.14 5.44 -14.24
N SER A 69 -3.58 6.70 -14.08
CA SER A 69 -3.33 7.45 -12.85
C SER A 69 -4.60 7.85 -12.12
N PHE A 70 -5.74 7.81 -12.77
CA PHE A 70 -6.99 8.32 -12.21
C PHE A 70 -8.12 7.31 -12.39
N ILE A 71 -9.11 7.46 -11.52
CA ILE A 71 -10.30 6.63 -11.55
C ILE A 71 -11.51 7.53 -11.35
N VAL A 72 -12.57 7.29 -12.10
CA VAL A 72 -13.84 8.01 -11.95
C VAL A 72 -14.83 7.08 -11.28
N LEU A 73 -15.34 7.47 -10.13
CA LEU A 73 -16.27 6.68 -9.34
C LEU A 73 -17.64 7.32 -9.33
N ASN A 74 -18.66 6.49 -9.52
CA ASN A 74 -20.03 6.90 -9.28
C ASN A 74 -20.32 6.66 -7.80
N VAL A 75 -20.49 7.74 -7.04
CA VAL A 75 -20.68 7.68 -5.60
C VAL A 75 -22.14 7.75 -5.19
N GLY A 76 -23.06 7.71 -6.16
CA GLY A 76 -24.49 7.68 -5.92
C GLY A 76 -25.23 8.73 -6.75
N ASN A 77 -26.46 8.44 -7.14
CA ASN A 77 -27.37 9.38 -7.83
C ASN A 77 -26.73 10.06 -9.05
N ASN A 78 -25.94 9.31 -9.80
CA ASN A 78 -25.24 9.82 -10.99
C ASN A 78 -24.20 10.87 -10.69
N VAL A 79 -23.74 10.95 -9.45
CA VAL A 79 -22.64 11.85 -9.08
C VAL A 79 -21.33 11.11 -9.31
N GLU A 80 -20.51 11.66 -10.19
CA GLU A 80 -19.20 11.11 -10.49
C GLU A 80 -18.12 11.95 -9.83
N MET A 81 -17.16 11.27 -9.22
CA MET A 81 -15.99 11.93 -8.62
C MET A 81 -14.73 11.33 -9.19
N LYS A 82 -13.74 12.17 -9.39
CA LYS A 82 -12.42 11.75 -9.87
C LYS A 82 -11.50 11.58 -8.70
N PHE A 83 -10.80 10.44 -8.66
CA PHE A 83 -9.83 10.14 -7.62
C PHE A 83 -8.52 9.73 -8.26
N GLN A 84 -7.43 9.92 -7.54
CA GLN A 84 -6.19 9.29 -7.92
C GLN A 84 -6.32 7.78 -7.73
N LYS A 85 -5.78 7.00 -8.64
CA LYS A 85 -5.95 5.56 -8.63
C LYS A 85 -5.46 4.93 -7.33
N HIS A 86 -4.36 5.41 -6.80
CA HIS A 86 -3.82 4.85 -5.54
C HIS A 86 -4.59 5.29 -4.29
N SER A 87 -5.58 6.18 -4.43
CA SER A 87 -6.49 6.49 -3.32
C SER A 87 -7.48 5.36 -3.05
N VAL A 88 -7.63 4.43 -3.98
CA VAL A 88 -8.46 3.25 -3.76
C VAL A 88 -7.78 2.37 -2.73
N THR A 89 -8.49 2.11 -1.63
CA THR A 89 -7.94 1.31 -0.52
C THR A 89 -8.20 -0.17 -0.72
N ALA A 90 -9.39 -0.52 -1.21
CA ALA A 90 -9.76 -1.90 -1.39
C ALA A 90 -10.88 -2.03 -2.41
N THR A 91 -10.99 -3.21 -3.00
CA THR A 91 -12.13 -3.57 -3.82
C THR A 91 -13.18 -4.25 -2.95
N LEU A 92 -14.44 -4.06 -3.30
CA LEU A 92 -15.57 -4.60 -2.54
C LEU A 92 -16.28 -5.66 -3.36
N PRO A 93 -16.94 -6.62 -2.71
CA PRO A 93 -17.82 -7.55 -3.41
C PRO A 93 -18.94 -6.80 -4.13
N LYS A 94 -19.34 -7.30 -5.27
CA LYS A 94 -20.47 -6.72 -6.01
C LYS A 94 -21.72 -6.73 -5.14
N GLY A 95 -22.43 -5.63 -5.18
CA GLY A 95 -23.65 -5.49 -4.39
C GLY A 95 -23.45 -4.81 -3.05
N THR A 96 -22.22 -4.51 -2.65
CA THR A 96 -21.95 -3.85 -1.38
C THR A 96 -22.59 -2.47 -1.32
N ILE A 97 -22.44 -1.68 -2.38
CA ILE A 97 -23.00 -0.33 -2.44
C ILE A 97 -24.53 -0.39 -2.41
N LYS A 98 -25.11 -1.32 -3.12
CA LYS A 98 -26.55 -1.49 -3.10
C LYS A 98 -27.05 -1.83 -1.70
N ALA A 99 -26.36 -2.71 -1.00
CA ALA A 99 -26.73 -3.08 0.36
C ALA A 99 -26.64 -1.89 1.32
N VAL A 100 -25.62 -1.05 1.17
CA VAL A 100 -25.48 0.16 2.00
C VAL A 100 -26.58 1.17 1.73
N ASN A 101 -27.04 1.28 0.48
CA ASN A 101 -28.08 2.22 0.10
C ASN A 101 -29.49 1.76 0.50
N GLU A 102 -29.63 0.50 0.80
CA GLU A 102 -30.88 -0.06 1.31
C GLU A 102 -30.98 0.05 2.83
#